data_69198d0179dd5e0ca9ec922265335e88
#
_entry.id   69198d0179dd5e0ca9ec922265335e88
#
_cell.length_a   1.000
_cell.length_b   1.000
_cell.length_c   1.000
_cell.angle_alpha   90.00
_cell.angle_beta   90.00
_cell.angle_gamma   90.00
#
_symmetry.space_group_name_H-M   'P 1'
#
loop_
_entity.id
_entity.type
_entity.pdbx_description
1 polymer ?
#
loop_
_entity_poly.entity_id
_entity_poly.type
_entity_poly.pdbx_seq_one_letter_code
_entity_poly.pdbx_strand_id
1 'polypeptide(L)'
;IEYNHDFIQWILPTIDKSQFHPEAPTIDGHFKEQLQHDDLAKSNYCKTCQLYLNYIGFHCNKRRIQCQITGRLYELPFHNQLRITRMLNSLNQVGNNQCSTNLYHAIISEIKPDSDKINNSTLEYWAKTQRINRNCNILIGAIAGDIIGSIYEFNPIKSIDFPLFKEHSRFTDDTVMTIANADWLLTGDSLSGIMLDYGNRYPRAGYGKSFYNWLQKDIPQPYNSFGNGSAMRVSPVGWVLDTLEETLKKAKESAEITHNHPEGIKGAQATAACIYLARTGKSKQEIKGYIESTFGYNLSRTCDEIRIAYQFDVTCQGSVPESIIAFLESKD
;
A
#
# COMPACT_ATOMS: atom_id res chain seq x y z
N ILE A 1 13.75 8.70 -33.99
CA ILE A 1 13.63 8.21 -32.60
C ILE A 1 14.76 7.23 -32.25
N GLU A 2 15.20 6.35 -33.17
CA GLU A 2 16.29 5.40 -32.93
C GLU A 2 17.68 6.02 -32.78
N TYR A 3 17.93 7.15 -33.42
CA TYR A 3 19.26 7.77 -33.47
C TYR A 3 19.49 8.90 -32.47
N ASN A 4 18.44 9.37 -31.77
CA ASN A 4 18.53 10.43 -30.77
C ASN A 4 18.16 9.86 -29.38
N HIS A 5 19.17 9.59 -28.57
CA HIS A 5 18.97 8.95 -27.25
C HIS A 5 18.49 9.92 -26.16
N ASP A 6 18.52 11.21 -26.41
CA ASP A 6 18.48 12.25 -25.39
C ASP A 6 17.08 12.78 -25.07
N PHE A 7 16.13 12.63 -26.00
CA PHE A 7 14.81 13.25 -25.89
C PHE A 7 13.92 12.63 -24.79
N ILE A 8 14.15 11.36 -24.43
CA ILE A 8 13.24 10.63 -23.52
C ILE A 8 13.20 11.25 -22.13
N GLN A 9 14.30 11.83 -21.65
CA GLN A 9 14.41 12.52 -20.39
C GLN A 9 13.56 13.79 -20.34
N TRP A 10 13.39 14.45 -21.50
CA TRP A 10 12.61 15.67 -21.64
C TRP A 10 11.12 15.42 -21.73
N ILE A 11 10.71 14.33 -22.37
CA ILE A 11 9.30 14.02 -22.62
C ILE A 11 8.66 13.13 -21.56
N LEU A 12 9.46 12.36 -20.80
CA LEU A 12 9.04 11.51 -19.69
C LEU A 12 9.91 11.83 -18.47
N PRO A 13 9.67 12.97 -17.80
CA PRO A 13 10.42 13.36 -16.60
C PRO A 13 10.20 12.37 -15.45
N THR A 14 11.16 12.34 -14.53
CA THR A 14 11.12 11.56 -13.29
C THR A 14 11.53 12.46 -12.12
N ILE A 15 11.24 12.07 -10.88
CA ILE A 15 11.65 12.82 -9.68
C ILE A 15 13.19 12.93 -9.66
N ASP A 16 13.88 11.83 -9.96
CA ASP A 16 15.34 11.81 -9.96
C ASP A 16 15.90 12.47 -11.23
N LYS A 17 16.94 13.28 -11.04
CA LYS A 17 17.70 13.86 -12.15
C LYS A 17 18.33 12.77 -13.02
N SER A 18 18.30 12.97 -14.31
CA SER A 18 18.98 12.08 -15.25
C SER A 18 20.50 12.19 -15.07
N GLN A 19 21.19 11.06 -14.96
CA GLN A 19 22.66 11.02 -14.96
C GLN A 19 23.25 11.40 -16.32
N PHE A 20 22.49 11.23 -17.41
CA PHE A 20 22.92 11.54 -18.79
C PHE A 20 22.57 12.97 -19.20
N HIS A 21 21.46 13.51 -18.67
CA HIS A 21 20.98 14.87 -18.95
C HIS A 21 20.49 15.52 -17.64
N PRO A 22 21.42 16.05 -16.84
CA PRO A 22 21.07 16.70 -15.55
C PRO A 22 20.18 17.95 -15.69
N GLU A 23 20.16 18.54 -16.89
CA GLU A 23 19.34 19.71 -17.26
C GLU A 23 17.92 19.36 -17.66
N ALA A 24 17.61 18.07 -17.90
CA ALA A 24 16.25 17.66 -18.24
C ALA A 24 15.29 17.91 -17.06
N PRO A 25 14.01 18.26 -17.34
CA PRO A 25 13.05 18.58 -16.30
C PRO A 25 12.82 17.38 -15.36
N THR A 26 12.60 17.69 -14.11
CA THR A 26 12.22 16.72 -13.08
C THR A 26 10.76 16.92 -12.66
N ILE A 27 10.15 15.86 -12.15
CA ILE A 27 8.81 15.94 -11.55
C ILE A 27 8.95 16.52 -10.14
N ASP A 28 8.59 17.77 -10.00
CA ASP A 28 8.45 18.46 -8.72
C ASP A 28 6.98 18.74 -8.38
N GLY A 29 6.73 19.46 -7.29
CA GLY A 29 5.39 19.86 -6.87
C GLY A 29 4.67 20.70 -7.92
N HIS A 30 5.37 21.64 -8.56
CA HIS A 30 4.83 22.52 -9.58
C HIS A 30 4.42 21.75 -10.84
N PHE A 31 5.27 20.82 -11.31
CA PHE A 31 4.94 19.95 -12.44
C PHE A 31 3.68 19.10 -12.17
N LYS A 32 3.57 18.54 -10.97
CA LYS A 32 2.37 17.76 -10.59
C LYS A 32 1.12 18.63 -10.56
N GLU A 33 1.21 19.81 -9.99
CA GLU A 33 0.10 20.76 -9.92
C GLU A 33 -0.35 21.20 -11.32
N GLN A 34 0.58 21.51 -12.23
CA GLN A 34 0.26 21.80 -13.62
C GLN A 34 -0.48 20.65 -14.31
N LEU A 35 -0.01 19.40 -14.15
CA LEU A 35 -0.70 18.25 -14.72
C LEU A 35 -2.08 18.00 -14.11
N GLN A 36 -2.35 18.45 -12.88
CA GLN A 36 -3.66 18.32 -12.24
C GLN A 36 -4.66 19.38 -12.73
N HIS A 37 -4.21 20.60 -12.94
CA HIS A 37 -5.06 21.77 -13.17
C HIS A 37 -5.01 22.33 -14.62
N ASP A 38 -4.05 21.92 -15.44
CA ASP A 38 -3.93 22.32 -16.84
C ASP A 38 -4.28 21.16 -17.78
N ASP A 39 -5.48 21.21 -18.35
CA ASP A 39 -5.97 20.19 -19.28
C ASP A 39 -5.12 20.06 -20.55
N LEU A 40 -4.48 21.15 -20.99
CA LEU A 40 -3.57 21.13 -22.14
C LEU A 40 -2.27 20.41 -21.81
N ALA A 41 -1.66 20.70 -20.66
CA ALA A 41 -0.47 20.00 -20.16
C ALA A 41 -0.74 18.50 -20.01
N LYS A 42 -1.87 18.14 -19.38
CA LYS A 42 -2.33 16.76 -19.22
C LYS A 42 -2.55 16.05 -20.56
N SER A 43 -3.22 16.71 -21.49
CA SER A 43 -3.45 16.20 -22.86
C SER A 43 -2.15 15.96 -23.59
N ASN A 44 -1.19 16.89 -23.52
CA ASN A 44 0.10 16.78 -24.17
C ASN A 44 0.95 15.65 -23.56
N TYR A 45 0.97 15.51 -22.23
CA TYR A 45 1.64 14.39 -21.57
C TYR A 45 1.06 13.04 -22.02
N CYS A 46 -0.27 12.91 -22.04
CA CYS A 46 -0.94 11.69 -22.50
C CYS A 46 -0.64 11.40 -23.99
N LYS A 47 -0.64 12.40 -24.87
CA LYS A 47 -0.26 12.24 -26.29
C LYS A 47 1.17 11.77 -26.44
N THR A 48 2.09 12.32 -25.67
CA THR A 48 3.50 11.91 -25.66
C THR A 48 3.67 10.46 -25.27
N CYS A 49 3.00 10.03 -24.20
CA CYS A 49 2.96 8.62 -23.78
C CYS A 49 2.41 7.73 -24.89
N GLN A 50 1.34 8.15 -25.55
CA GLN A 50 0.70 7.41 -26.63
C GLN A 50 1.60 7.26 -27.86
N LEU A 51 2.29 8.32 -28.26
CA LEU A 51 3.24 8.29 -29.37
C LEU A 51 4.37 7.31 -29.10
N TYR A 52 4.91 7.30 -27.89
CA TYR A 52 5.96 6.38 -27.52
C TYR A 52 5.44 4.92 -27.43
N LEU A 53 4.26 4.70 -26.89
CA LEU A 53 3.61 3.37 -26.89
C LEU A 53 3.43 2.85 -28.31
N ASN A 54 2.90 3.66 -29.22
CA ASN A 54 2.74 3.27 -30.62
C ASN A 54 4.09 2.92 -31.27
N TYR A 55 5.15 3.66 -30.92
CA TYR A 55 6.50 3.37 -31.42
C TYR A 55 7.01 2.02 -30.98
N ILE A 56 6.79 1.61 -29.72
CA ILE A 56 7.19 0.30 -29.19
C ILE A 56 6.19 -0.82 -29.52
N GLY A 57 5.12 -0.53 -30.27
CA GLY A 57 4.16 -1.53 -30.75
C GLY A 57 2.93 -1.73 -29.87
N PHE A 58 2.66 -0.83 -28.94
CA PHE A 58 1.46 -0.88 -28.08
C PHE A 58 0.45 0.20 -28.46
N HIS A 59 -0.83 -0.13 -28.38
CA HIS A 59 -1.93 0.81 -28.59
C HIS A 59 -2.74 0.99 -27.31
N CYS A 60 -2.99 2.24 -26.96
CA CYS A 60 -3.85 2.60 -25.83
C CYS A 60 -5.24 2.99 -26.32
N ASN A 61 -6.27 2.22 -25.98
CA ASN A 61 -7.66 2.55 -26.28
C ASN A 61 -8.45 2.62 -24.96
N LYS A 62 -8.89 3.83 -24.59
CA LYS A 62 -9.84 4.16 -23.50
C LYS A 62 -9.60 3.49 -22.15
N ARG A 63 -8.47 2.99 -21.79
CA ARG A 63 -8.09 2.29 -20.53
C ARG A 63 -7.49 0.89 -20.76
N ARG A 64 -7.42 0.40 -22.00
CA ARG A 64 -6.72 -0.85 -22.33
C ARG A 64 -5.50 -0.55 -23.17
N ILE A 65 -4.38 -1.13 -22.77
CA ILE A 65 -3.15 -1.12 -23.57
C ILE A 65 -3.02 -2.53 -24.15
N GLN A 66 -2.94 -2.61 -25.46
CA GLN A 66 -2.83 -3.86 -26.21
C GLN A 66 -1.59 -3.85 -27.08
N CYS A 67 -0.87 -4.95 -27.18
CA CYS A 67 0.19 -5.09 -28.15
C CYS A 67 -0.41 -5.24 -29.54
N GLN A 68 0.05 -4.38 -30.48
CA GLN A 68 -0.38 -4.44 -31.89
C GLN A 68 0.61 -5.15 -32.80
N ILE A 69 1.88 -5.16 -32.43
CA ILE A 69 2.96 -5.68 -33.25
C ILE A 69 3.82 -6.60 -32.38
N THR A 70 3.54 -7.88 -32.47
CA THR A 70 4.35 -8.92 -31.82
C THR A 70 5.79 -8.89 -32.33
N GLY A 71 6.75 -8.98 -31.42
CA GLY A 71 8.17 -9.04 -31.75
C GLY A 71 8.89 -7.69 -31.72
N ARG A 72 8.21 -6.56 -31.91
CA ARG A 72 8.90 -5.25 -31.96
C ARG A 72 9.57 -4.87 -30.64
N LEU A 73 9.03 -5.34 -29.52
CA LEU A 73 9.65 -5.16 -28.22
C LEU A 73 11.04 -5.80 -28.13
N TYR A 74 11.26 -6.90 -28.86
CA TYR A 74 12.52 -7.67 -28.91
C TYR A 74 13.46 -7.21 -30.00
N GLU A 75 12.93 -6.62 -31.07
CA GLU A 75 13.73 -6.05 -32.16
C GLU A 75 14.39 -4.73 -31.77
N LEU A 76 13.91 -4.14 -30.67
CA LEU A 76 14.40 -2.85 -30.20
C LEU A 76 15.69 -3.05 -29.40
N PRO A 77 16.73 -2.16 -29.60
CA PRO A 77 17.95 -2.21 -28.83
C PRO A 77 17.68 -2.16 -27.31
N PHE A 78 18.62 -2.67 -26.52
CA PHE A 78 18.57 -2.66 -25.03
C PHE A 78 18.15 -1.29 -24.43
N HIS A 79 18.44 -0.19 -25.11
CA HIS A 79 18.02 1.17 -24.76
C HIS A 79 16.48 1.33 -24.61
N ASN A 80 15.68 0.53 -25.31
CA ASN A 80 14.23 0.64 -25.21
C ASN A 80 13.67 0.03 -23.93
N GLN A 81 14.35 -0.94 -23.35
CA GLN A 81 14.01 -1.46 -22.02
C GLN A 81 14.19 -0.37 -20.96
N LEU A 82 15.25 0.42 -21.02
CA LEU A 82 15.49 1.57 -20.15
C LEU A 82 14.44 2.68 -20.36
N ARG A 83 13.99 2.88 -21.59
CA ARG A 83 12.94 3.85 -21.92
C ARG A 83 11.58 3.41 -21.38
N ILE A 84 11.25 2.12 -21.47
CA ILE A 84 10.05 1.56 -20.85
C ILE A 84 10.12 1.73 -19.34
N THR A 85 11.25 1.42 -18.72
CA THR A 85 11.49 1.66 -17.30
C THR A 85 11.20 3.11 -16.91
N ARG A 86 11.72 4.06 -17.68
CA ARG A 86 11.49 5.48 -17.44
C ARG A 86 10.03 5.87 -17.61
N MET A 87 9.35 5.32 -18.61
CA MET A 87 7.92 5.57 -18.83
C MET A 87 7.06 5.05 -17.69
N LEU A 88 7.31 3.82 -17.22
CA LEU A 88 6.63 3.27 -16.06
C LEU A 88 6.82 4.15 -14.81
N ASN A 89 8.06 4.58 -14.56
CA ASN A 89 8.37 5.48 -13.44
C ASN A 89 7.67 6.84 -13.59
N SER A 90 7.76 7.47 -14.75
CA SER A 90 7.14 8.77 -15.01
C SER A 90 5.62 8.71 -14.79
N LEU A 91 4.93 7.71 -15.37
CA LEU A 91 3.49 7.50 -15.19
C LEU A 91 3.12 7.35 -13.70
N ASN A 92 3.93 6.62 -12.95
CA ASN A 92 3.71 6.41 -11.53
C ASN A 92 3.88 7.70 -10.73
N GLN A 93 4.95 8.41 -11.00
CA GLN A 93 5.34 9.61 -10.25
C GLN A 93 4.41 10.80 -10.52
N VAL A 94 3.75 10.84 -11.68
CA VAL A 94 2.67 11.82 -11.96
C VAL A 94 1.30 11.39 -11.45
N GLY A 95 1.19 10.22 -10.82
CA GLY A 95 -0.08 9.71 -10.27
C GLY A 95 -0.95 8.95 -11.27
N ASN A 96 -0.45 8.66 -12.48
CA ASN A 96 -1.19 7.90 -13.50
C ASN A 96 -0.93 6.37 -13.36
N ASN A 97 -1.13 5.87 -12.16
CA ASN A 97 -0.80 4.51 -11.75
C ASN A 97 -1.55 3.45 -12.58
N GLN A 98 -2.81 3.71 -12.93
CA GLN A 98 -3.60 2.77 -13.73
C GLN A 98 -2.99 2.56 -15.13
N CYS A 99 -2.52 3.63 -15.77
CA CYS A 99 -1.85 3.51 -17.07
C CYS A 99 -0.52 2.75 -16.95
N SER A 100 0.27 3.01 -15.91
CA SER A 100 1.50 2.27 -15.64
C SER A 100 1.24 0.79 -15.42
N THR A 101 0.24 0.44 -14.62
CA THR A 101 -0.15 -0.96 -14.35
C THR A 101 -0.65 -1.66 -15.61
N ASN A 102 -1.49 -1.00 -16.40
CA ASN A 102 -1.99 -1.57 -17.65
C ASN A 102 -0.85 -1.79 -18.65
N LEU A 103 0.09 -0.85 -18.76
CA LEU A 103 1.28 -1.00 -19.59
C LEU A 103 2.16 -2.17 -19.14
N TYR A 104 2.45 -2.25 -17.85
CA TYR A 104 3.21 -3.35 -17.28
C TYR A 104 2.58 -4.71 -17.60
N HIS A 105 1.29 -4.88 -17.38
CA HIS A 105 0.60 -6.13 -17.68
C HIS A 105 0.59 -6.47 -19.17
N ALA A 106 0.42 -5.47 -20.04
CA ALA A 106 0.49 -5.67 -21.48
C ALA A 106 1.89 -6.13 -21.91
N ILE A 107 2.95 -5.52 -21.36
CA ILE A 107 4.34 -5.90 -21.63
C ILE A 107 4.61 -7.33 -21.13
N ILE A 108 4.27 -7.64 -19.88
CA ILE A 108 4.53 -8.95 -19.28
C ILE A 108 3.76 -10.07 -19.99
N SER A 109 2.53 -9.82 -20.45
CA SER A 109 1.77 -10.81 -21.21
C SER A 109 2.42 -11.13 -22.56
N GLU A 110 3.05 -10.14 -23.19
CA GLU A 110 3.75 -10.30 -24.46
C GLU A 110 5.10 -11.02 -24.31
N ILE A 111 5.80 -10.76 -23.19
CA ILE A 111 7.15 -11.31 -22.91
C ILE A 111 7.11 -12.78 -22.47
N LYS A 112 6.01 -13.26 -21.87
CA LYS A 112 5.90 -14.62 -21.30
C LYS A 112 6.43 -15.74 -22.17
N PRO A 113 6.24 -15.76 -23.49
CA PRO A 113 6.77 -16.84 -24.36
C PRO A 113 8.29 -16.78 -24.56
N ASP A 114 8.91 -15.62 -24.37
CA ASP A 114 10.30 -15.30 -24.74
C ASP A 114 11.04 -14.56 -23.61
N SER A 115 10.81 -14.96 -22.37
CA SER A 115 11.34 -14.27 -21.17
C SER A 115 12.87 -14.16 -21.15
N ASP A 116 13.58 -15.03 -21.87
CA ASP A 116 15.05 -15.06 -21.94
C ASP A 116 15.62 -13.84 -22.71
N LYS A 117 14.79 -13.14 -23.48
CA LYS A 117 15.20 -11.96 -24.27
C LYS A 117 15.27 -10.66 -23.48
N ILE A 118 14.78 -10.67 -22.25
CA ILE A 118 14.85 -9.51 -21.35
C ILE A 118 15.60 -9.89 -20.09
N ASN A 119 16.52 -9.04 -19.68
CA ASN A 119 17.31 -9.26 -18.48
C ASN A 119 16.42 -9.38 -17.24
N ASN A 120 16.62 -10.42 -16.44
CA ASN A 120 15.86 -10.67 -15.21
C ASN A 120 15.86 -9.47 -14.25
N SER A 121 16.97 -8.75 -14.14
CA SER A 121 17.05 -7.53 -13.31
C SER A 121 16.10 -6.42 -13.82
N THR A 122 15.87 -6.33 -15.12
CA THR A 122 14.90 -5.39 -15.71
C THR A 122 13.47 -5.79 -15.37
N LEU A 123 13.14 -7.09 -15.47
CA LEU A 123 11.82 -7.61 -15.11
C LEU A 123 11.51 -7.42 -13.62
N GLU A 124 12.48 -7.69 -12.75
CA GLU A 124 12.38 -7.44 -11.31
C GLU A 124 12.16 -5.95 -11.01
N TYR A 125 12.92 -5.08 -11.69
CA TYR A 125 12.76 -3.64 -11.52
C TYR A 125 11.36 -3.17 -11.94
N TRP A 126 10.86 -3.63 -13.10
CA TRP A 126 9.50 -3.29 -13.55
C TRP A 126 8.44 -3.83 -12.59
N ALA A 127 8.59 -5.04 -12.07
CA ALA A 127 7.71 -5.58 -11.05
C ALA A 127 7.75 -4.75 -9.75
N LYS A 128 8.94 -4.29 -9.35
CA LYS A 128 9.13 -3.42 -8.19
C LYS A 128 8.43 -2.07 -8.37
N THR A 129 8.51 -1.45 -9.56
CA THR A 129 7.79 -0.20 -9.85
C THR A 129 6.27 -0.37 -9.75
N GLN A 130 5.73 -1.55 -10.06
CA GLN A 130 4.30 -1.84 -9.90
C GLN A 130 3.90 -2.15 -8.45
N ARG A 131 4.81 -2.69 -7.66
CA ARG A 131 4.59 -2.86 -6.21
C ARG A 131 4.46 -1.49 -5.52
N ILE A 132 5.28 -0.51 -5.88
CA ILE A 132 5.17 0.87 -5.40
C ILE A 132 3.80 1.46 -5.75
N ASN A 133 3.25 1.15 -6.93
CA ASN A 133 1.91 1.61 -7.34
C ASN A 133 0.75 0.94 -6.61
N ARG A 134 0.87 -0.35 -6.31
CA ARG A 134 -0.09 -1.00 -5.41
C ARG A 134 -0.07 -0.36 -4.04
N ASN A 135 1.08 0.18 -3.64
CA ASN A 135 1.27 0.82 -2.33
C ASN A 135 0.54 2.15 -2.16
N CYS A 136 0.18 2.89 -3.23
CA CYS A 136 -0.66 4.09 -3.10
C CYS A 136 -2.09 3.80 -2.63
N ASN A 137 -2.62 2.59 -2.89
CA ASN A 137 -3.96 2.20 -2.46
C ASN A 137 -3.98 1.34 -1.18
N ILE A 138 -2.83 0.93 -0.69
CA ILE A 138 -2.67 -0.01 0.43
C ILE A 138 -3.32 0.50 1.71
N LEU A 139 -3.18 1.78 2.01
CA LEU A 139 -3.70 2.38 3.23
C LEU A 139 -5.17 2.78 3.12
N ILE A 140 -5.72 2.88 1.90
CA ILE A 140 -7.10 3.36 1.71
C ILE A 140 -8.11 2.46 2.41
N GLY A 141 -7.92 1.13 2.37
CA GLY A 141 -8.82 0.21 3.07
C GLY A 141 -8.79 0.40 4.59
N ALA A 142 -7.60 0.54 5.18
CA ALA A 142 -7.46 0.78 6.62
C ALA A 142 -8.04 2.14 7.01
N ILE A 143 -7.74 3.21 6.25
CA ILE A 143 -8.25 4.56 6.49
C ILE A 143 -9.78 4.61 6.32
N ALA A 144 -10.32 3.98 5.27
CA ALA A 144 -11.76 3.94 5.05
C ALA A 144 -12.48 3.17 6.17
N GLY A 145 -11.91 2.04 6.61
CA GLY A 145 -12.43 1.26 7.73
C GLY A 145 -12.49 2.07 9.03
N ASP A 146 -11.40 2.79 9.35
CA ASP A 146 -11.35 3.71 10.49
C ASP A 146 -12.43 4.80 10.40
N ILE A 147 -12.51 5.51 9.27
CA ILE A 147 -13.49 6.59 9.07
C ILE A 147 -14.94 6.06 9.17
N ILE A 148 -15.22 4.89 8.56
CA ILE A 148 -16.53 4.25 8.64
C ILE A 148 -16.84 3.83 10.08
N GLY A 149 -15.89 3.22 10.76
CA GLY A 149 -16.03 2.72 12.12
C GLY A 149 -16.15 3.82 13.18
N SER A 150 -15.55 4.99 12.93
CA SER A 150 -15.37 6.06 13.93
C SER A 150 -16.64 6.51 14.67
N ILE A 151 -17.78 6.49 14.01
CA ILE A 151 -19.07 6.89 14.60
C ILE A 151 -19.79 5.75 15.32
N TYR A 152 -19.34 4.52 15.10
CA TYR A 152 -19.93 3.31 15.67
C TYR A 152 -19.12 2.76 16.84
N GLU A 153 -17.91 3.24 17.06
CA GLU A 153 -16.99 2.78 18.12
C GLU A 153 -17.65 2.83 19.50
N PHE A 154 -18.23 3.99 19.86
CA PHE A 154 -18.90 4.20 21.13
C PHE A 154 -20.44 4.10 21.05
N ASN A 155 -20.98 3.91 19.86
CA ASN A 155 -22.40 3.72 19.59
C ASN A 155 -22.60 2.49 18.69
N PRO A 156 -22.30 1.28 19.19
CA PRO A 156 -22.28 0.08 18.38
C PRO A 156 -23.66 -0.25 17.83
N ILE A 157 -23.70 -0.65 16.56
CA ILE A 157 -24.89 -1.12 15.87
C ILE A 157 -24.79 -2.62 15.60
N LYS A 158 -25.97 -3.28 15.51
CA LYS A 158 -26.08 -4.70 15.19
C LYS A 158 -26.68 -4.97 13.81
N SER A 159 -26.93 -3.92 13.03
CA SER A 159 -27.43 -4.02 11.66
C SER A 159 -26.29 -4.17 10.66
N ILE A 160 -26.52 -4.93 9.60
CA ILE A 160 -25.66 -4.98 8.41
C ILE A 160 -26.00 -3.88 7.40
N ASP A 161 -27.17 -3.30 7.53
CA ASP A 161 -27.61 -2.17 6.72
C ASP A 161 -27.40 -0.88 7.51
N PHE A 162 -26.34 -0.16 7.16
CA PHE A 162 -25.96 1.10 7.78
C PHE A 162 -25.22 2.01 6.78
N PRO A 163 -25.35 3.32 6.92
CA PRO A 163 -24.62 4.26 6.06
C PRO A 163 -23.12 4.22 6.39
N LEU A 164 -22.31 3.99 5.35
CA LEU A 164 -20.84 3.90 5.48
C LEU A 164 -20.23 5.24 5.94
N PHE A 165 -20.73 6.37 5.43
CA PHE A 165 -20.23 7.69 5.77
C PHE A 165 -21.39 8.57 6.26
N LYS A 166 -21.14 9.30 7.35
CA LYS A 166 -22.06 10.28 7.94
C LYS A 166 -21.33 11.59 8.20
N GLU A 167 -22.07 12.65 8.52
CA GLU A 167 -21.55 14.00 8.76
C GLU A 167 -20.39 14.05 9.77
N HIS A 168 -20.41 13.17 10.79
CA HIS A 168 -19.39 13.14 11.83
C HIS A 168 -18.35 12.02 11.65
N SER A 169 -18.38 11.29 10.54
CA SER A 169 -17.32 10.32 10.21
C SER A 169 -15.98 11.04 10.04
N ARG A 170 -14.95 10.56 10.73
CA ARG A 170 -13.61 11.16 10.75
C ARG A 170 -12.56 10.07 10.92
N PHE A 171 -11.34 10.37 10.55
CA PHE A 171 -10.22 9.51 10.91
C PHE A 171 -9.92 9.60 12.42
N THR A 172 -9.35 8.54 12.96
CA THR A 172 -8.96 8.42 14.38
C THR A 172 -7.47 8.10 14.52
N ASP A 173 -7.06 7.68 15.70
CA ASP A 173 -5.70 7.22 15.97
C ASP A 173 -5.32 5.97 15.15
N ASP A 174 -6.27 5.15 14.73
CA ASP A 174 -6.05 4.06 13.77
C ASP A 174 -5.38 4.55 12.50
N THR A 175 -5.94 5.55 11.85
CA THR A 175 -5.34 6.17 10.66
C THR A 175 -4.01 6.84 10.96
N VAL A 176 -3.94 7.65 12.02
CA VAL A 176 -2.71 8.41 12.35
C VAL A 176 -1.55 7.45 12.61
N MET A 177 -1.75 6.40 13.40
CA MET A 177 -0.69 5.45 13.72
C MET A 177 -0.40 4.48 12.57
N THR A 178 -1.36 4.18 11.70
CA THR A 178 -1.13 3.46 10.44
C THR A 178 -0.20 4.24 9.53
N ILE A 179 -0.43 5.55 9.36
CA ILE A 179 0.44 6.42 8.55
C ILE A 179 1.83 6.54 9.20
N ALA A 180 1.92 6.66 10.52
CA ALA A 180 3.20 6.67 11.23
C ALA A 180 4.02 5.38 10.99
N ASN A 181 3.36 4.22 10.97
CA ASN A 181 4.03 2.94 10.62
C ASN A 181 4.46 2.89 9.14
N ALA A 182 3.69 3.46 8.23
CA ALA A 182 4.09 3.57 6.83
C ALA A 182 5.32 4.46 6.66
N ASP A 183 5.34 5.61 7.32
CA ASP A 183 6.47 6.54 7.32
C ASP A 183 7.76 5.89 7.86
N TRP A 184 7.65 5.16 8.98
CA TRP A 184 8.74 4.35 9.51
C TRP A 184 9.33 3.37 8.50
N LEU A 185 8.48 2.65 7.77
CA LEU A 185 8.92 1.67 6.78
C LEU A 185 9.55 2.32 5.55
N LEU A 186 9.17 3.56 5.24
CA LEU A 186 9.71 4.32 4.11
C LEU A 186 11.04 5.00 4.45
N THR A 187 11.15 5.58 5.64
CA THR A 187 12.32 6.38 6.05
C THR A 187 13.39 5.56 6.76
N GLY A 188 12.99 4.52 7.49
CA GLY A 188 13.88 3.77 8.38
C GLY A 188 14.25 4.49 9.67
N ASP A 189 13.63 5.64 9.95
CA ASP A 189 13.85 6.42 11.17
C ASP A 189 13.30 5.71 12.41
N SER A 190 13.49 6.29 13.59
CA SER A 190 12.98 5.74 14.85
C SER A 190 11.45 5.73 14.87
N LEU A 191 10.82 4.55 14.92
CA LEU A 191 9.35 4.43 15.00
C LEU A 191 8.79 5.17 16.21
N SER A 192 9.45 5.12 17.37
CA SER A 192 9.00 5.86 18.55
C SER A 192 9.01 7.37 18.32
N GLY A 193 10.04 7.90 17.64
CA GLY A 193 10.14 9.30 17.27
C GLY A 193 9.04 9.71 16.29
N ILE A 194 8.79 8.90 15.26
CA ILE A 194 7.73 9.12 14.28
C ILE A 194 6.35 9.10 14.96
N MET A 195 6.07 8.12 15.83
CA MET A 195 4.80 8.03 16.54
C MET A 195 4.58 9.22 17.48
N LEU A 196 5.63 9.75 18.13
CA LEU A 196 5.58 10.97 18.92
C LEU A 196 5.23 12.19 18.05
N ASP A 197 5.90 12.35 16.92
CA ASP A 197 5.64 13.45 16.00
C ASP A 197 4.21 13.43 15.49
N TYR A 198 3.74 12.28 14.95
CA TYR A 198 2.36 12.16 14.46
C TYR A 198 1.34 12.32 15.58
N GLY A 199 1.57 11.73 16.76
CA GLY A 199 0.69 11.86 17.91
C GLY A 199 0.54 13.32 18.37
N ASN A 200 1.62 14.08 18.38
CA ASN A 200 1.62 15.50 18.76
C ASN A 200 1.00 16.39 17.67
N ARG A 201 1.14 16.04 16.38
CA ARG A 201 0.45 16.76 15.29
C ARG A 201 -1.06 16.55 15.30
N TYR A 202 -1.52 15.40 15.77
CA TYR A 202 -2.95 15.03 15.80
C TYR A 202 -3.44 14.69 17.22
N PRO A 203 -3.35 15.61 18.20
CA PRO A 203 -3.57 15.29 19.61
C PRO A 203 -5.02 14.90 19.96
N ARG A 204 -5.96 15.10 19.04
CA ARG A 204 -7.39 14.81 19.22
C ARG A 204 -7.87 13.60 18.42
N ALA A 205 -6.96 12.72 18.04
CA ALA A 205 -7.29 11.58 17.20
C ALA A 205 -8.04 10.45 17.95
N GLY A 206 -8.13 10.48 19.27
CA GLY A 206 -8.88 9.48 20.03
C GLY A 206 -8.02 8.48 20.81
N TYR A 207 -6.75 8.77 21.01
CA TYR A 207 -5.80 7.87 21.69
C TYR A 207 -6.30 7.33 23.00
N GLY A 208 -6.12 6.02 23.23
CA GLY A 208 -6.32 5.41 24.54
C GLY A 208 -5.42 6.03 25.61
N LYS A 209 -5.91 6.09 26.86
CA LYS A 209 -5.24 6.78 27.97
C LYS A 209 -3.77 6.39 28.17
N SER A 210 -3.42 5.13 28.04
CA SER A 210 -2.03 4.66 28.21
C SER A 210 -1.12 5.19 27.11
N PHE A 211 -1.59 5.21 25.84
CA PHE A 211 -0.85 5.75 24.71
C PHE A 211 -0.75 7.28 24.79
N TYR A 212 -1.83 7.96 25.18
CA TYR A 212 -1.78 9.40 25.42
C TYR A 212 -0.73 9.77 26.48
N ASN A 213 -0.66 9.04 27.59
CA ASN A 213 0.38 9.24 28.60
C ASN A 213 1.79 8.90 28.07
N TRP A 214 1.90 7.95 27.16
CA TRP A 214 3.16 7.61 26.50
C TRP A 214 3.64 8.75 25.61
N LEU A 215 2.75 9.41 24.88
CA LEU A 215 3.05 10.59 24.05
C LEU A 215 3.57 11.80 24.85
N GLN A 216 3.29 11.88 26.15
CA GLN A 216 3.70 13.00 27.02
C GLN A 216 5.08 12.79 27.64
N LYS A 217 5.79 11.71 27.34
CA LYS A 217 7.09 11.40 27.94
C LYS A 217 8.23 11.81 26.99
N ASP A 218 9.29 12.39 27.56
CA ASP A 218 10.49 12.74 26.81
C ASP A 218 11.19 11.51 26.23
N ILE A 219 11.23 10.41 26.98
CA ILE A 219 11.79 9.12 26.59
C ILE A 219 10.77 8.04 26.89
N PRO A 220 9.81 7.83 25.99
CA PRO A 220 8.75 6.88 26.21
C PRO A 220 9.26 5.43 26.16
N GLN A 221 8.80 4.61 27.11
CA GLN A 221 9.11 3.19 27.21
C GLN A 221 7.88 2.35 26.97
N PRO A 222 8.03 1.12 26.45
CA PRO A 222 6.92 0.18 26.35
C PRO A 222 6.20 0.00 27.70
N TYR A 223 4.89 -0.17 27.66
CA TYR A 223 4.06 -0.26 28.87
C TYR A 223 3.24 -1.53 28.97
N ASN A 224 3.70 -2.60 28.30
CA ASN A 224 3.16 -3.95 28.36
C ASN A 224 1.65 -4.04 28.02
N SER A 225 1.22 -3.25 27.03
CA SER A 225 -0.16 -3.27 26.54
C SER A 225 -0.46 -4.56 25.78
N PHE A 226 -1.66 -5.08 25.98
CA PHE A 226 -2.29 -6.14 25.20
C PHE A 226 -3.50 -5.60 24.40
N GLY A 227 -3.64 -4.29 24.34
CA GLY A 227 -4.65 -3.60 23.53
C GLY A 227 -4.44 -3.83 22.02
N ASN A 228 -5.48 -3.61 21.24
CA ASN A 228 -5.46 -3.79 19.79
C ASN A 228 -4.71 -2.68 19.04
N GLY A 229 -4.20 -1.67 19.73
CA GLY A 229 -3.44 -0.56 19.15
C GLY A 229 -2.16 -0.98 18.39
N SER A 230 -1.61 -2.18 18.67
CA SER A 230 -0.54 -2.75 17.86
C SER A 230 -1.04 -3.35 16.55
N ALA A 231 -2.23 -3.97 16.56
CA ALA A 231 -2.84 -4.60 15.39
C ALA A 231 -3.46 -3.57 14.43
N MET A 232 -4.12 -2.53 14.96
CA MET A 232 -4.78 -1.50 14.16
C MET A 232 -3.82 -0.78 13.20
N ARG A 233 -2.57 -0.51 13.65
CA ARG A 233 -1.59 0.29 12.91
C ARG A 233 -0.65 -0.51 12.01
N VAL A 234 -0.68 -1.85 12.08
CA VAL A 234 0.34 -2.72 11.46
C VAL A 234 0.13 -2.97 9.97
N SER A 235 -0.98 -2.55 9.41
CA SER A 235 -1.35 -2.78 8.00
C SER A 235 -0.20 -2.52 7.01
N PRO A 236 0.58 -1.43 7.08
CA PRO A 236 1.68 -1.18 6.16
C PRO A 236 2.73 -2.30 6.15
N VAL A 237 3.01 -2.91 7.31
CA VAL A 237 3.98 -4.00 7.45
C VAL A 237 3.58 -5.22 6.62
N GLY A 238 2.29 -5.60 6.65
CA GLY A 238 1.79 -6.71 5.84
C GLY A 238 1.87 -6.48 4.33
N TRP A 239 1.98 -5.23 3.90
CA TRP A 239 2.00 -4.88 2.49
C TRP A 239 3.39 -4.77 1.87
N VAL A 240 4.40 -4.27 2.56
CA VAL A 240 5.65 -3.84 1.93
C VAL A 240 6.77 -4.88 1.92
N LEU A 241 6.70 -5.89 2.80
CA LEU A 241 7.79 -6.84 2.98
C LEU A 241 7.68 -8.06 2.04
N ASP A 242 8.81 -8.59 1.61
CA ASP A 242 8.87 -9.62 0.59
C ASP A 242 8.65 -11.05 1.12
N THR A 243 8.88 -11.27 2.42
CA THR A 243 8.71 -12.59 3.04
C THR A 243 7.78 -12.52 4.25
N LEU A 244 7.12 -13.65 4.55
CA LEU A 244 6.30 -13.76 5.74
C LEU A 244 7.12 -13.65 7.02
N GLU A 245 8.34 -14.19 7.03
CA GLU A 245 9.24 -14.12 8.18
C GLU A 245 9.61 -12.67 8.53
N GLU A 246 10.01 -11.88 7.52
CA GLU A 246 10.29 -10.45 7.69
C GLU A 246 9.04 -9.69 8.14
N THR A 247 7.87 -10.03 7.59
CA THR A 247 6.58 -9.44 7.98
C THR A 247 6.29 -9.69 9.46
N LEU A 248 6.46 -10.91 9.94
CA LEU A 248 6.26 -11.25 11.35
C LEU A 248 7.27 -10.55 12.25
N LYS A 249 8.53 -10.48 11.85
CA LYS A 249 9.58 -9.77 12.58
C LYS A 249 9.27 -8.28 12.69
N LYS A 250 8.93 -7.62 11.59
CA LYS A 250 8.61 -6.18 11.55
C LYS A 250 7.31 -5.85 12.29
N ALA A 251 6.31 -6.73 12.24
CA ALA A 251 5.09 -6.57 13.04
C ALA A 251 5.38 -6.62 14.54
N LYS A 252 6.26 -7.52 14.97
CA LYS A 252 6.76 -7.57 16.36
C LYS A 252 7.48 -6.28 16.72
N GLU A 253 8.44 -5.81 15.92
CA GLU A 253 9.15 -4.55 16.13
C GLU A 253 8.18 -3.37 16.29
N SER A 254 7.15 -3.28 15.44
CA SER A 254 6.11 -2.26 15.56
C SER A 254 5.32 -2.36 16.86
N ALA A 255 4.97 -3.57 17.28
CA ALA A 255 4.21 -3.79 18.52
C ALA A 255 5.02 -3.41 19.76
N GLU A 256 6.29 -3.85 19.84
CA GLU A 256 7.13 -3.74 21.02
C GLU A 256 7.39 -2.32 21.49
N ILE A 257 7.20 -1.30 20.65
CA ILE A 257 7.33 0.11 21.04
C ILE A 257 6.38 0.50 22.18
N THR A 258 5.21 -0.15 22.26
CA THR A 258 4.15 0.15 23.25
C THR A 258 3.49 -1.11 23.80
N HIS A 259 3.27 -2.11 22.94
CA HIS A 259 2.47 -3.31 23.15
C HIS A 259 3.38 -4.56 23.23
N ASN A 260 4.35 -4.53 24.14
CA ASN A 260 5.31 -5.62 24.31
C ASN A 260 4.78 -6.81 25.14
N HIS A 261 3.47 -6.82 25.47
CA HIS A 261 2.79 -7.99 26.01
C HIS A 261 2.64 -9.07 24.92
N PRO A 262 2.76 -10.38 25.23
CA PRO A 262 2.63 -11.45 24.23
C PRO A 262 1.37 -11.35 23.36
N GLU A 263 0.21 -11.05 23.94
CA GLU A 263 -1.04 -10.88 23.19
C GLU A 263 -1.02 -9.64 22.28
N GLY A 264 -0.35 -8.54 22.67
CA GLY A 264 -0.18 -7.35 21.83
C GLY A 264 0.70 -7.62 20.62
N ILE A 265 1.80 -8.35 20.81
CA ILE A 265 2.69 -8.79 19.71
C ILE A 265 1.96 -9.77 18.79
N LYS A 266 1.28 -10.76 19.37
CA LYS A 266 0.50 -11.77 18.64
C LYS A 266 -0.57 -11.14 17.74
N GLY A 267 -1.33 -10.16 18.25
CA GLY A 267 -2.35 -9.45 17.47
C GLY A 267 -1.77 -8.72 16.25
N ALA A 268 -0.67 -8.00 16.44
CA ALA A 268 0.04 -7.33 15.34
C ALA A 268 0.56 -8.33 14.29
N GLN A 269 1.20 -9.41 14.73
CA GLN A 269 1.73 -10.44 13.84
C GLN A 269 0.62 -11.16 13.07
N ALA A 270 -0.49 -11.51 13.71
CA ALA A 270 -1.62 -12.17 13.07
C ALA A 270 -2.25 -11.26 12.00
N THR A 271 -2.47 -9.98 12.31
CA THR A 271 -3.01 -9.01 11.34
C THR A 271 -2.08 -8.80 10.15
N ALA A 272 -0.78 -8.60 10.40
CA ALA A 272 0.20 -8.44 9.32
C ALA A 272 0.32 -9.70 8.45
N ALA A 273 0.27 -10.89 9.06
CA ALA A 273 0.29 -12.16 8.34
C ALA A 273 -0.95 -12.34 7.45
N CYS A 274 -2.15 -12.01 7.92
CA CYS A 274 -3.36 -12.03 7.10
C CYS A 274 -3.21 -11.16 5.86
N ILE A 275 -2.72 -9.93 6.02
CA ILE A 275 -2.53 -8.99 4.93
C ILE A 275 -1.46 -9.53 3.95
N TYR A 276 -0.34 -10.00 4.45
CA TYR A 276 0.71 -10.59 3.63
C TYR A 276 0.21 -11.77 2.80
N LEU A 277 -0.45 -12.73 3.43
CA LEU A 277 -0.97 -13.92 2.77
C LEU A 277 -2.03 -13.56 1.73
N ALA A 278 -2.95 -12.65 2.05
CA ALA A 278 -3.97 -12.20 1.11
C ALA A 278 -3.35 -11.53 -0.13
N ARG A 279 -2.42 -10.59 0.06
CA ARG A 279 -1.77 -9.90 -1.07
C ARG A 279 -0.88 -10.81 -1.93
N THR A 280 -0.37 -11.89 -1.35
CA THR A 280 0.43 -12.90 -2.08
C THR A 280 -0.41 -13.98 -2.74
N GLY A 281 -1.75 -13.85 -2.70
CA GLY A 281 -2.69 -14.70 -3.44
C GLY A 281 -3.10 -15.98 -2.71
N LYS A 282 -2.89 -16.06 -1.40
CA LYS A 282 -3.42 -17.16 -0.60
C LYS A 282 -4.95 -17.08 -0.50
N SER A 283 -5.60 -18.22 -0.60
CA SER A 283 -7.05 -18.32 -0.39
C SER A 283 -7.43 -18.03 1.05
N LYS A 284 -8.67 -17.58 1.28
CA LYS A 284 -9.20 -17.35 2.62
C LYS A 284 -9.11 -18.59 3.51
N GLN A 285 -9.25 -19.79 2.94
CA GLN A 285 -9.10 -21.05 3.67
C GLN A 285 -7.65 -21.29 4.13
N GLU A 286 -6.66 -21.03 3.27
CA GLU A 286 -5.24 -21.13 3.63
C GLU A 286 -4.87 -20.12 4.71
N ILE A 287 -5.39 -18.87 4.60
CA ILE A 287 -5.18 -17.83 5.59
C ILE A 287 -5.78 -18.25 6.94
N LYS A 288 -7.03 -18.71 6.94
CA LYS A 288 -7.68 -19.23 8.15
C LYS A 288 -6.85 -20.31 8.83
N GLY A 289 -6.46 -21.35 8.09
CA GLY A 289 -5.67 -22.45 8.61
C GLY A 289 -4.32 -22.01 9.17
N TYR A 290 -3.64 -21.08 8.49
CA TYR A 290 -2.37 -20.51 8.98
C TYR A 290 -2.55 -19.75 10.32
N ILE A 291 -3.56 -18.88 10.40
CA ILE A 291 -3.81 -18.07 11.59
C ILE A 291 -4.23 -18.94 12.79
N GLU A 292 -5.10 -19.93 12.57
CA GLU A 292 -5.51 -20.86 13.63
C GLU A 292 -4.34 -21.69 14.15
N SER A 293 -3.52 -22.26 13.25
CA SER A 293 -2.40 -23.11 13.64
C SER A 293 -1.23 -22.35 14.27
N THR A 294 -0.95 -21.12 13.80
CA THR A 294 0.22 -20.34 14.23
C THR A 294 -0.06 -19.51 15.47
N PHE A 295 -1.24 -18.90 15.55
CA PHE A 295 -1.59 -17.95 16.60
C PHE A 295 -2.62 -18.49 17.59
N GLY A 296 -3.23 -19.65 17.31
CA GLY A 296 -4.22 -20.26 18.20
C GLY A 296 -5.53 -19.48 18.33
N TYR A 297 -5.84 -18.61 17.36
CA TYR A 297 -7.14 -17.94 17.31
C TYR A 297 -8.21 -18.91 16.81
N ASN A 298 -9.40 -18.86 17.43
CA ASN A 298 -10.55 -19.61 16.96
C ASN A 298 -11.32 -18.78 15.93
N LEU A 299 -11.24 -19.17 14.67
CA LEU A 299 -11.91 -18.51 13.54
C LEU A 299 -13.09 -19.34 12.99
N SER A 300 -13.65 -20.22 13.79
CA SER A 300 -14.78 -21.10 13.36
C SER A 300 -16.15 -20.43 13.43
N ARG A 301 -16.27 -19.32 14.18
CA ARG A 301 -17.52 -18.56 14.30
C ARG A 301 -17.82 -17.76 13.04
N THR A 302 -19.07 -17.42 12.85
CA THR A 302 -19.54 -16.52 11.78
C THR A 302 -19.75 -15.10 12.29
N CYS A 303 -19.78 -14.11 11.37
CA CYS A 303 -20.16 -12.73 11.72
C CYS A 303 -21.54 -12.65 12.33
N ASP A 304 -22.48 -13.49 11.91
CA ASP A 304 -23.84 -13.52 12.46
C ASP A 304 -23.86 -14.01 13.91
N GLU A 305 -23.09 -15.06 14.23
CA GLU A 305 -22.94 -15.54 15.60
C GLU A 305 -22.25 -14.51 16.51
N ILE A 306 -21.19 -13.86 16.01
CA ILE A 306 -20.46 -12.81 16.74
C ILE A 306 -21.38 -11.62 17.01
N ARG A 307 -22.15 -11.18 16.04
CA ARG A 307 -23.00 -9.98 16.11
C ARG A 307 -23.95 -10.01 17.29
N ILE A 308 -24.47 -11.18 17.66
CA ILE A 308 -25.45 -11.32 18.75
C ILE A 308 -24.82 -10.91 20.09
N ALA A 309 -23.63 -11.39 20.40
CA ALA A 309 -23.02 -11.30 21.73
C ALA A 309 -21.84 -10.31 21.81
N TYR A 310 -21.22 -9.94 20.69
CA TYR A 310 -20.03 -9.11 20.69
C TYR A 310 -20.31 -7.71 21.28
N GLN A 311 -19.45 -7.28 22.15
CA GLN A 311 -19.40 -5.93 22.70
C GLN A 311 -18.06 -5.30 22.37
N PHE A 312 -17.96 -3.98 22.51
CA PHE A 312 -16.71 -3.26 22.31
C PHE A 312 -15.59 -3.84 23.17
N ASP A 313 -14.52 -4.29 22.53
CA ASP A 313 -13.34 -4.88 23.17
C ASP A 313 -12.06 -4.24 22.61
N VAL A 314 -11.27 -3.66 23.49
CA VAL A 314 -10.01 -2.98 23.16
C VAL A 314 -8.80 -3.91 23.17
N THR A 315 -8.97 -5.19 23.45
CA THR A 315 -7.87 -6.15 23.54
C THR A 315 -7.59 -6.82 22.21
N CYS A 316 -6.33 -7.21 21.96
CA CYS A 316 -5.98 -7.99 20.78
C CYS A 316 -6.75 -9.31 20.70
N GLN A 317 -6.84 -10.03 21.81
CA GLN A 317 -7.49 -11.34 21.86
C GLN A 317 -9.01 -11.27 21.69
N GLY A 318 -9.63 -10.13 21.98
CA GLY A 318 -11.07 -9.95 21.86
C GLY A 318 -11.52 -9.27 20.56
N SER A 319 -10.60 -8.61 19.80
CA SER A 319 -10.96 -7.87 18.60
C SER A 319 -10.30 -8.39 17.32
N VAL A 320 -9.05 -8.87 17.39
CA VAL A 320 -8.32 -9.32 16.20
C VAL A 320 -8.94 -10.55 15.54
N PRO A 321 -9.31 -11.65 16.27
CA PRO A 321 -9.98 -12.78 15.63
C PRO A 321 -11.31 -12.39 14.98
N GLU A 322 -12.10 -11.50 15.59
CA GLU A 322 -13.37 -11.04 15.05
C GLU A 322 -13.18 -10.24 13.74
N SER A 323 -12.15 -9.39 13.70
CA SER A 323 -11.79 -8.66 12.48
C SER A 323 -11.32 -9.59 11.35
N ILE A 324 -10.58 -10.64 11.69
CA ILE A 324 -10.15 -11.65 10.73
C ILE A 324 -11.35 -12.45 10.20
N ILE A 325 -12.29 -12.84 11.06
CA ILE A 325 -13.52 -13.52 10.64
C ILE A 325 -14.32 -12.64 9.67
N ALA A 326 -14.47 -11.35 9.96
CA ALA A 326 -15.14 -10.41 9.06
C ALA A 326 -14.47 -10.35 7.69
N PHE A 327 -13.13 -10.33 7.63
CA PHE A 327 -12.38 -10.43 6.37
C PHE A 327 -12.62 -11.77 5.66
N LEU A 328 -12.60 -12.88 6.38
CA LEU A 328 -12.79 -14.22 5.79
C LEU A 328 -14.18 -14.38 5.15
N GLU A 329 -15.21 -13.76 5.72
CA GLU A 329 -16.58 -13.80 5.20
C GLU A 329 -16.88 -12.72 4.13
N SER A 330 -16.02 -11.70 3.97
CA SER A 330 -16.23 -10.68 2.93
C SER A 330 -16.29 -11.32 1.53
N LYS A 331 -17.02 -10.71 0.62
CA LYS A 331 -17.17 -11.22 -0.77
C LYS A 331 -16.18 -10.58 -1.72
N ASP A 332 -15.67 -9.42 -1.37
CA ASP A 332 -14.79 -8.54 -2.16
C ASP A 332 -13.76 -7.82 -1.28
#